data_69207dcae4b0057e8d81f88ed31516e0
#
_entry.id   69207dcae4b0057e8d81f88ed31516e0
#
_cell.length_a   1.000
_cell.length_b   1.000
_cell.length_c   1.000
_cell.angle_alpha   90.00
_cell.angle_beta   90.00
_cell.angle_gamma   90.00
#
_symmetry.space_group_name_H-M   'P 1'
#
loop_
_entity.id
_entity.type
_entity.pdbx_description
1 polymer ?
#
loop_
_entity_poly.entity_id
_entity_poly.type
_entity_poly.pdbx_seq_one_letter_code
_entity_poly.pdbx_strand_id
1 'polypeptide(L)'
;MSPPHTRATKARNVVGHCATLNPGDVVERYGVLLTSAERTWCDLAAILDLSDLVAAGDALLWHEDPVSSLARLQDAVARYPSQRGRVRMRLALPLLSAHSRSRPESIVRVALVTSELPDPIPNFEVFLRGVRREIDLAYPRYKVGLEYQGDHHRTDRAQWRGDIRRGNDAVDEGWSMVYFTGDDLHNLPDVLRRTERRLRGRGWTGPG
;
A
#
# COMPACT_ATOMS: atom_id res chain seq x y z
N MET A 1 -9.29 24.60 -6.73
CA MET A 1 -10.02 24.75 -5.45
C MET A 1 -10.42 26.20 -5.29
N SER A 2 -11.66 26.52 -4.92
CA SER A 2 -12.10 27.92 -4.77
C SER A 2 -11.84 28.39 -3.34
N PRO A 3 -11.41 29.63 -3.11
CA PRO A 3 -11.25 30.18 -1.77
C PRO A 3 -12.58 30.14 -0.99
N PRO A 4 -12.55 30.18 0.36
CA PRO A 4 -13.76 30.23 1.18
C PRO A 4 -14.58 31.46 0.74
N HIS A 5 -15.89 31.26 0.59
CA HIS A 5 -16.89 32.19 0.05
C HIS A 5 -17.04 32.25 -1.49
N THR A 6 -16.25 31.52 -2.27
CA THR A 6 -16.47 31.40 -3.70
C THR A 6 -17.29 30.12 -4.00
N ARG A 7 -18.35 30.25 -4.79
CA ARG A 7 -19.17 29.09 -5.19
C ARG A 7 -18.31 28.11 -5.96
N ALA A 8 -18.36 26.82 -5.61
CA ALA A 8 -17.65 25.78 -6.33
C ALA A 8 -18.00 25.79 -7.82
N THR A 9 -17.04 25.56 -8.69
CA THR A 9 -17.24 25.52 -10.14
C THR A 9 -18.25 24.42 -10.54
N LYS A 10 -19.08 24.70 -11.56
CA LYS A 10 -20.03 23.75 -12.16
C LYS A 10 -19.59 23.33 -13.56
N ALA A 11 -18.31 23.43 -13.88
CA ALA A 11 -17.81 23.00 -15.17
C ALA A 11 -18.08 21.51 -15.43
N ARG A 12 -18.29 21.14 -16.70
CA ARG A 12 -18.52 19.74 -17.10
C ARG A 12 -17.34 18.86 -16.66
N ASN A 13 -17.65 17.68 -16.12
CA ASN A 13 -16.66 16.71 -15.58
C ASN A 13 -15.81 17.26 -14.41
N VAL A 14 -16.26 18.31 -13.73
CA VAL A 14 -15.60 18.84 -12.53
C VAL A 14 -16.54 18.75 -11.35
N VAL A 15 -16.08 18.11 -10.27
CA VAL A 15 -16.76 18.12 -8.98
C VAL A 15 -16.11 19.22 -8.15
N GLY A 16 -16.82 20.33 -7.97
CA GLY A 16 -16.33 21.48 -7.19
C GLY A 16 -16.59 21.27 -5.71
N HIS A 17 -15.54 21.48 -4.90
CA HIS A 17 -15.62 21.44 -3.45
C HIS A 17 -15.19 22.79 -2.85
N CYS A 18 -15.85 23.19 -1.75
CA CYS A 18 -15.40 24.26 -0.89
C CYS A 18 -14.68 23.65 0.32
N ALA A 19 -13.48 24.10 0.61
CA ALA A 19 -12.70 23.59 1.73
C ALA A 19 -11.91 24.72 2.41
N THR A 20 -11.75 24.63 3.73
CA THR A 20 -10.80 25.47 4.47
C THR A 20 -9.40 24.98 4.19
N LEU A 21 -8.51 25.89 3.81
CA LEU A 21 -7.11 25.63 3.52
C LEU A 21 -6.23 26.32 4.55
N ASN A 22 -5.29 25.60 5.11
CA ASN A 22 -4.26 26.15 5.99
C ASN A 22 -3.01 26.55 5.20
N PRO A 23 -2.12 27.39 5.76
CA PRO A 23 -0.81 27.62 5.15
C PRO A 23 -0.09 26.29 4.88
N GLY A 24 0.44 26.13 3.66
CA GLY A 24 1.11 24.90 3.22
C GLY A 24 0.18 23.82 2.63
N ASP A 25 -1.15 24.00 2.68
CA ASP A 25 -2.08 23.06 2.02
C ASP A 25 -2.11 23.23 0.49
N VAL A 26 -1.55 24.32 -0.03
CA VAL A 26 -1.49 24.60 -1.47
C VAL A 26 -0.05 24.81 -1.89
N VAL A 27 0.33 24.21 -2.99
CA VAL A 27 1.63 24.35 -3.65
C VAL A 27 1.46 24.72 -5.11
N GLU A 28 2.43 25.41 -5.67
CA GLU A 28 2.47 25.67 -7.10
C GLU A 28 3.35 24.63 -7.80
N ARG A 29 2.81 24.02 -8.85
CA ARG A 29 3.54 23.11 -9.74
C ARG A 29 3.21 23.45 -11.19
N TYR A 30 4.23 23.72 -11.97
CA TYR A 30 4.10 24.07 -13.41
C TYR A 30 3.12 25.23 -13.65
N GLY A 31 3.12 26.26 -12.79
CA GLY A 31 2.21 27.41 -12.89
C GLY A 31 0.76 27.12 -12.47
N VAL A 32 0.48 25.95 -11.89
CA VAL A 32 -0.85 25.56 -11.41
C VAL A 32 -0.83 25.41 -9.89
N LEU A 33 -1.85 25.98 -9.23
CA LEU A 33 -2.06 25.80 -7.79
C LEU A 33 -2.75 24.46 -7.55
N LEU A 34 -2.11 23.60 -6.77
CA LEU A 34 -2.57 22.26 -6.40
C LEU A 34 -2.58 22.13 -4.87
N THR A 35 -3.38 21.21 -4.35
CA THR A 35 -3.21 20.77 -2.96
C THR A 35 -1.86 20.08 -2.79
N SER A 36 -1.20 20.30 -1.65
CA SER A 36 0.00 19.55 -1.30
C SER A 36 -0.31 18.04 -1.24
N ALA A 37 0.72 17.20 -1.35
CA ALA A 37 0.57 15.75 -1.32
C ALA A 37 -0.12 15.30 0.00
N GLU A 38 0.29 15.87 1.12
CA GLU A 38 -0.26 15.59 2.45
C GLU A 38 -1.73 16.02 2.54
N ARG A 39 -2.04 17.22 2.03
CA ARG A 39 -3.42 17.70 2.01
C ARG A 39 -4.29 16.84 1.11
N THR A 40 -3.81 16.45 -0.05
CA THR A 40 -4.52 15.54 -0.96
C THR A 40 -4.80 14.20 -0.28
N TRP A 41 -3.83 13.63 0.43
CA TRP A 41 -4.01 12.40 1.19
C TRP A 41 -5.10 12.53 2.27
N CYS A 42 -5.11 13.66 3.00
CA CYS A 42 -6.16 13.93 3.98
C CYS A 42 -7.55 14.03 3.32
N ASP A 43 -7.66 14.70 2.18
CA ASP A 43 -8.93 14.83 1.45
C ASP A 43 -9.42 13.48 0.92
N LEU A 44 -8.53 12.59 0.47
CA LEU A 44 -8.84 11.23 0.03
C LEU A 44 -9.41 10.36 1.15
N ALA A 45 -9.09 10.62 2.41
CA ALA A 45 -9.62 9.88 3.55
C ALA A 45 -11.15 9.95 3.68
N ALA A 46 -11.81 10.92 3.03
CA ALA A 46 -13.26 11.02 3.01
C ALA A 46 -13.93 10.06 2.01
N ILE A 47 -13.18 9.54 1.03
CA ILE A 47 -13.70 8.77 -0.12
C ILE A 47 -13.09 7.36 -0.19
N LEU A 48 -11.80 7.20 0.06
CA LEU A 48 -11.12 5.90 0.01
C LEU A 48 -11.46 5.05 1.24
N ASP A 49 -11.44 3.74 1.10
CA ASP A 49 -11.42 2.84 2.24
C ASP A 49 -10.05 2.88 2.95
N LEU A 50 -9.90 2.10 4.04
CA LEU A 50 -8.67 2.11 4.84
C LEU A 50 -7.47 1.62 4.05
N SER A 51 -7.62 0.51 3.33
CA SER A 51 -6.51 -0.12 2.61
C SER A 51 -6.04 0.73 1.44
N ASP A 52 -6.96 1.34 0.70
CA ASP A 52 -6.64 2.27 -0.38
C ASP A 52 -6.03 3.58 0.13
N LEU A 53 -6.47 4.07 1.27
CA LEU A 53 -5.85 5.24 1.91
C LEU A 53 -4.42 4.94 2.36
N VAL A 54 -4.18 3.74 2.91
CA VAL A 54 -2.82 3.29 3.26
C VAL A 54 -1.97 3.18 2.00
N ALA A 55 -2.47 2.54 0.93
CA ALA A 55 -1.74 2.42 -0.33
C ALA A 55 -1.36 3.79 -0.93
N ALA A 56 -2.27 4.77 -0.87
CA ALA A 56 -1.98 6.14 -1.29
C ALA A 56 -0.89 6.81 -0.41
N GLY A 57 -0.89 6.54 0.89
CA GLY A 57 0.13 7.04 1.81
C GLY A 57 1.49 6.35 1.61
N ASP A 58 1.51 5.04 1.42
CA ASP A 58 2.72 4.28 1.11
C ASP A 58 3.42 4.82 -0.14
N ALA A 59 2.65 5.11 -1.20
CA ALA A 59 3.18 5.72 -2.42
C ALA A 59 3.82 7.10 -2.19
N LEU A 60 3.33 7.89 -1.22
CA LEU A 60 3.95 9.17 -0.86
C LEU A 60 5.24 9.00 -0.05
N LEU A 61 5.36 7.88 0.64
CA LEU A 61 6.50 7.58 1.53
C LEU A 61 7.57 6.72 0.87
N TRP A 62 7.37 6.26 -0.35
CA TRP A 62 8.29 5.33 -1.02
C TRP A 62 9.76 5.76 -0.87
N HIS A 63 10.57 4.90 -0.25
CA HIS A 63 11.91 5.21 0.20
C HIS A 63 12.92 5.58 -0.91
N GLU A 64 12.68 5.14 -2.17
CA GLU A 64 13.56 5.48 -3.30
C GLU A 64 13.28 6.87 -3.88
N ASP A 65 12.01 7.36 -3.79
CA ASP A 65 11.61 8.69 -4.28
C ASP A 65 10.45 9.26 -3.43
N PRO A 66 10.70 9.62 -2.17
CA PRO A 66 9.64 10.06 -1.26
C PRO A 66 9.10 11.44 -1.63
N VAL A 67 7.81 11.51 -1.91
CA VAL A 67 7.09 12.78 -2.12
C VAL A 67 6.81 13.48 -0.80
N SER A 68 6.69 12.71 0.29
CA SER A 68 6.40 13.19 1.64
C SER A 68 7.15 12.38 2.70
N SER A 69 6.87 12.66 3.96
CA SER A 69 7.36 11.89 5.11
C SER A 69 6.23 11.58 6.08
N LEU A 70 6.39 10.55 6.92
CA LEU A 70 5.41 10.21 7.94
C LEU A 70 5.14 11.40 8.87
N ALA A 71 6.17 12.14 9.27
CA ALA A 71 6.03 13.34 10.11
C ALA A 71 5.15 14.41 9.43
N ARG A 72 5.36 14.67 8.14
CA ARG A 72 4.55 15.64 7.39
C ARG A 72 3.09 15.20 7.26
N LEU A 73 2.84 13.91 7.06
CA LEU A 73 1.47 13.35 7.05
C LEU A 73 0.81 13.47 8.43
N GLN A 74 1.53 13.19 9.52
CA GLN A 74 1.04 13.36 10.89
C GLN A 74 0.69 14.82 11.19
N ASP A 75 1.54 15.75 10.79
CA ASP A 75 1.30 17.19 10.94
C ASP A 75 0.08 17.65 10.12
N ALA A 76 -0.08 17.15 8.90
CA ALA A 76 -1.23 17.46 8.07
C ALA A 76 -2.53 16.96 8.70
N VAL A 77 -2.56 15.74 9.24
CA VAL A 77 -3.71 15.17 9.96
C VAL A 77 -4.05 16.00 11.20
N ALA A 78 -3.05 16.42 11.97
CA ALA A 78 -3.25 17.23 13.16
C ALA A 78 -3.92 18.57 12.84
N ARG A 79 -3.53 19.19 11.71
CA ARG A 79 -4.04 20.50 11.26
C ARG A 79 -5.32 20.41 10.41
N TYR A 80 -5.71 19.19 9.99
CA TYR A 80 -6.82 19.02 9.05
C TYR A 80 -8.14 19.52 9.61
N PRO A 81 -8.80 20.51 8.97
CA PRO A 81 -9.93 21.21 9.56
C PRO A 81 -11.23 20.41 9.53
N SER A 82 -11.37 19.41 8.61
CA SER A 82 -12.59 18.64 8.46
C SER A 82 -12.65 17.45 9.41
N GLN A 83 -13.85 17.09 9.85
CA GLN A 83 -14.10 15.85 10.61
C GLN A 83 -14.26 14.63 9.69
N ARG A 84 -14.57 14.85 8.39
CA ARG A 84 -14.74 13.75 7.41
C ARG A 84 -13.41 13.04 7.19
N GLY A 85 -13.40 11.72 7.31
CA GLY A 85 -12.22 10.90 7.14
C GLY A 85 -11.24 10.89 8.30
N ARG A 86 -11.45 11.70 9.37
CA ARG A 86 -10.49 11.84 10.50
C ARG A 86 -10.20 10.50 11.19
N VAL A 87 -11.22 9.70 11.44
CA VAL A 87 -11.05 8.36 12.04
C VAL A 87 -10.18 7.49 11.14
N ARG A 88 -10.47 7.50 9.84
CA ARG A 88 -9.72 6.68 8.86
C ARG A 88 -8.26 7.11 8.73
N MET A 89 -7.97 8.43 8.73
CA MET A 89 -6.59 8.93 8.76
C MET A 89 -5.82 8.42 10.00
N ARG A 90 -6.45 8.48 11.19
CA ARG A 90 -5.83 7.99 12.43
C ARG A 90 -5.55 6.50 12.41
N LEU A 91 -6.45 5.70 11.80
CA LEU A 91 -6.25 4.27 11.63
C LEU A 91 -5.20 3.96 10.56
N ALA A 92 -5.10 4.78 9.52
CA ALA A 92 -4.15 4.57 8.43
C ALA A 92 -2.70 4.91 8.82
N LEU A 93 -2.47 5.99 9.59
CA LEU A 93 -1.12 6.46 9.94
C LEU A 93 -0.19 5.37 10.50
N PRO A 94 -0.60 4.53 11.49
CA PRO A 94 0.26 3.47 11.99
C PRO A 94 0.48 2.30 11.01
N LEU A 95 -0.33 2.21 9.97
CA LEU A 95 -0.25 1.17 8.95
C LEU A 95 0.61 1.57 7.75
N LEU A 96 1.06 2.83 7.67
CA LEU A 96 1.88 3.30 6.56
C LEU A 96 3.26 2.64 6.54
N SER A 97 3.75 2.37 5.33
CA SER A 97 5.07 1.78 5.09
C SER A 97 5.78 2.46 3.92
N ALA A 98 7.03 2.83 4.11
CA ALA A 98 7.88 3.32 3.03
C ALA A 98 8.40 2.21 2.10
N HIS A 99 8.08 0.96 2.39
CA HIS A 99 8.59 -0.21 1.67
C HIS A 99 7.55 -0.94 0.82
N SER A 100 6.31 -0.49 0.72
CA SER A 100 5.33 -1.07 -0.21
C SER A 100 5.43 -0.38 -1.57
N ARG A 101 5.61 -1.16 -2.63
CA ARG A 101 5.85 -0.65 -4.00
C ARG A 101 4.59 -0.47 -4.82
N SER A 102 3.53 -1.16 -4.46
CA SER A 102 2.31 -1.15 -5.24
C SER A 102 1.06 -1.17 -4.36
N ARG A 103 -0.05 -0.71 -4.95
CA ARG A 103 -1.36 -0.76 -4.29
C ARG A 103 -1.76 -2.18 -3.87
N PRO A 104 -1.62 -3.24 -4.68
CA PRO A 104 -1.93 -4.60 -4.28
C PRO A 104 -1.13 -5.08 -3.06
N GLU A 105 0.18 -4.80 -3.03
CA GLU A 105 1.03 -5.13 -1.88
C GLU A 105 0.55 -4.44 -0.60
N SER A 106 0.26 -3.14 -0.67
CA SER A 106 -0.26 -2.38 0.49
C SER A 106 -1.59 -2.93 0.99
N ILE A 107 -2.54 -3.27 0.09
CA ILE A 107 -3.85 -3.83 0.46
C ILE A 107 -3.69 -5.17 1.18
N VAL A 108 -2.89 -6.09 0.62
CA VAL A 108 -2.67 -7.41 1.24
C VAL A 108 -1.89 -7.27 2.55
N ARG A 109 -0.89 -6.39 2.61
CA ARG A 109 -0.15 -6.08 3.84
C ARG A 109 -1.08 -5.58 4.94
N VAL A 110 -1.97 -4.62 4.64
CA VAL A 110 -2.97 -4.11 5.61
C VAL A 110 -3.87 -5.25 6.10
N ALA A 111 -4.36 -6.10 5.21
CA ALA A 111 -5.19 -7.24 5.59
C ALA A 111 -4.44 -8.21 6.53
N LEU A 112 -3.16 -8.47 6.26
CA LEU A 112 -2.33 -9.33 7.11
C LEU A 112 -2.07 -8.71 8.50
N VAL A 113 -1.65 -7.44 8.56
CA VAL A 113 -1.34 -6.71 9.81
C VAL A 113 -2.58 -6.50 10.67
N THR A 114 -3.77 -6.39 10.08
CA THR A 114 -5.03 -6.24 10.82
C THR A 114 -5.71 -7.58 11.15
N SER A 115 -5.11 -8.70 10.76
CA SER A 115 -5.56 -10.06 11.12
C SER A 115 -4.87 -10.56 12.38
N GLU A 116 -5.12 -11.82 12.73
CA GLU A 116 -4.42 -12.52 13.82
C GLU A 116 -3.08 -13.16 13.37
N LEU A 117 -2.68 -12.96 12.09
CA LEU A 117 -1.42 -13.46 11.57
C LEU A 117 -0.25 -12.58 12.05
N PRO A 118 0.98 -13.10 12.09
CA PRO A 118 2.13 -12.28 12.38
C PRO A 118 2.32 -11.21 11.29
N ASP A 119 2.99 -10.10 11.65
CA ASP A 119 3.26 -9.03 10.69
C ASP A 119 4.28 -9.47 9.64
N PRO A 120 4.00 -9.29 8.34
CA PRO A 120 4.97 -9.55 7.29
C PRO A 120 6.00 -8.42 7.20
N ILE A 121 7.19 -8.74 6.72
CA ILE A 121 8.20 -7.75 6.32
C ILE A 121 7.99 -7.42 4.85
N PRO A 122 7.67 -6.16 4.49
CA PRO A 122 7.49 -5.77 3.09
C PRO A 122 8.84 -5.64 2.38
N ASN A 123 8.88 -6.01 1.11
CA ASN A 123 10.05 -5.99 0.22
C ASN A 123 11.30 -6.60 0.86
N PHE A 124 11.12 -7.81 1.40
CA PHE A 124 12.19 -8.52 2.08
C PHE A 124 13.25 -9.00 1.09
N GLU A 125 14.47 -8.56 1.34
CA GLU A 125 15.63 -8.96 0.54
C GLU A 125 16.08 -10.38 0.87
N VAL A 126 16.24 -11.20 -0.17
CA VAL A 126 16.65 -12.59 -0.06
C VAL A 126 17.67 -12.93 -1.16
N PHE A 127 18.57 -13.85 -0.89
CA PHE A 127 19.46 -14.40 -1.90
C PHE A 127 18.92 -15.77 -2.36
N LEU A 128 18.52 -15.86 -3.63
CA LEU A 128 18.08 -17.10 -4.23
C LEU A 128 19.13 -17.55 -5.25
N ARG A 129 19.76 -18.71 -5.01
CA ARG A 129 20.89 -19.22 -5.80
C ARG A 129 22.01 -18.18 -6.00
N GLY A 130 22.31 -17.41 -4.97
CA GLY A 130 23.34 -16.35 -4.99
C GLY A 130 22.91 -15.06 -5.72
N VAL A 131 21.69 -14.96 -6.21
CA VAL A 131 21.14 -13.76 -6.84
C VAL A 131 20.27 -13.02 -5.84
N ARG A 132 20.53 -11.71 -5.64
CA ARG A 132 19.71 -10.84 -4.80
C ARG A 132 18.31 -10.71 -5.41
N ARG A 133 17.29 -10.94 -4.61
CA ARG A 133 15.87 -10.85 -4.95
C ARG A 133 15.13 -10.18 -3.81
N GLU A 134 13.90 -9.76 -4.09
CA GLU A 134 12.99 -9.24 -3.08
C GLU A 134 11.69 -10.03 -3.14
N ILE A 135 11.12 -10.30 -1.97
CA ILE A 135 9.80 -10.91 -1.80
C ILE A 135 8.87 -9.79 -1.31
N ASP A 136 7.74 -9.56 -1.98
CA ASP A 136 6.84 -8.43 -1.71
C ASP A 136 6.42 -8.37 -0.24
N LEU A 137 6.02 -9.51 0.34
CA LEU A 137 5.68 -9.64 1.76
C LEU A 137 6.25 -10.97 2.28
N ALA A 138 7.08 -10.93 3.31
CA ALA A 138 7.78 -12.12 3.80
C ALA A 138 7.63 -12.36 5.29
N TYR A 139 7.65 -13.63 5.66
CA TYR A 139 7.81 -14.15 7.02
C TYR A 139 9.11 -14.97 7.08
N PRO A 140 10.26 -14.32 7.25
CA PRO A 140 11.57 -14.99 7.12
C PRO A 140 11.76 -16.13 8.13
N ARG A 141 11.26 -15.96 9.36
CA ARG A 141 11.29 -17.01 10.41
C ARG A 141 10.68 -18.32 9.94
N TYR A 142 9.63 -18.24 9.12
CA TYR A 142 8.87 -19.39 8.62
C TYR A 142 9.22 -19.75 7.18
N LYS A 143 10.07 -18.95 6.52
CA LYS A 143 10.32 -19.04 5.08
C LYS A 143 9.01 -19.08 4.27
N VAL A 144 8.07 -18.20 4.59
CA VAL A 144 6.82 -17.99 3.83
C VAL A 144 6.89 -16.64 3.17
N GLY A 145 6.60 -16.58 1.89
CA GLY A 145 6.56 -15.36 1.09
C GLY A 145 5.25 -15.21 0.34
N LEU A 146 4.84 -13.96 0.10
CA LEU A 146 3.74 -13.62 -0.78
C LEU A 146 4.27 -12.74 -1.91
N GLU A 147 3.79 -12.97 -3.14
CA GLU A 147 4.13 -12.16 -4.32
C GLU A 147 2.88 -11.84 -5.14
N TYR A 148 2.80 -10.59 -5.58
CA TYR A 148 1.74 -10.13 -6.48
C TYR A 148 2.05 -10.52 -7.92
N GLN A 149 1.08 -11.17 -8.56
CA GLN A 149 1.13 -11.50 -9.97
C GLN A 149 0.22 -10.55 -10.74
N GLY A 150 0.80 -9.46 -11.27
CA GLY A 150 0.06 -8.47 -12.06
C GLY A 150 -0.38 -9.02 -13.43
N ASP A 151 -1.50 -8.51 -13.96
CA ASP A 151 -2.06 -8.95 -15.26
C ASP A 151 -1.17 -8.61 -16.47
N HIS A 152 -0.19 -7.73 -16.31
CA HIS A 152 0.75 -7.35 -17.38
C HIS A 152 1.63 -8.50 -17.86
N HIS A 153 1.73 -9.60 -17.10
CA HIS A 153 2.56 -10.77 -17.42
C HIS A 153 1.96 -11.70 -18.50
N ARG A 154 0.68 -11.50 -18.88
CA ARG A 154 -0.01 -12.41 -19.82
C ARG A 154 0.45 -12.28 -21.28
N THR A 155 1.13 -11.20 -21.63
CA THR A 155 1.55 -10.89 -23.01
C THR A 155 3.04 -11.08 -23.27
N ASP A 156 3.90 -11.10 -22.24
CA ASP A 156 5.35 -11.30 -22.40
C ASP A 156 5.79 -12.70 -21.93
N ARG A 157 6.07 -13.58 -22.91
CA ARG A 157 6.56 -14.94 -22.65
C ARG A 157 7.93 -14.98 -21.96
N ALA A 158 8.77 -13.98 -22.15
CA ALA A 158 10.10 -13.94 -21.53
C ALA A 158 9.98 -13.61 -20.04
N GLN A 159 9.11 -12.65 -19.70
CA GLN A 159 8.82 -12.28 -18.33
C GLN A 159 8.14 -13.42 -17.57
N TRP A 160 7.13 -14.09 -18.17
CA TRP A 160 6.47 -15.26 -17.59
C TRP A 160 7.44 -16.41 -17.26
N ARG A 161 8.40 -16.71 -18.17
CA ARG A 161 9.43 -17.70 -17.87
C ARG A 161 10.36 -17.28 -16.74
N GLY A 162 10.64 -15.98 -16.63
CA GLY A 162 11.41 -15.41 -15.53
C GLY A 162 10.72 -15.59 -14.18
N ASP A 163 9.41 -15.37 -14.13
CA ASP A 163 8.61 -15.50 -12.92
C ASP A 163 8.51 -16.96 -12.46
N ILE A 164 8.29 -17.90 -13.37
CA ILE A 164 8.34 -19.34 -13.05
C ILE A 164 9.72 -19.73 -12.49
N ARG A 165 10.81 -19.24 -13.10
CA ARG A 165 12.17 -19.56 -12.63
C ARG A 165 12.38 -19.00 -11.22
N ARG A 166 11.99 -17.75 -10.95
CA ARG A 166 12.06 -17.14 -9.61
C ARG A 166 11.28 -17.94 -8.58
N GLY A 167 10.06 -18.37 -8.92
CA GLY A 167 9.26 -19.21 -8.05
C GLY A 167 9.94 -20.54 -7.71
N ASN A 168 10.55 -21.20 -8.70
CA ASN A 168 11.30 -22.43 -8.49
C ASN A 168 12.55 -22.20 -7.63
N ASP A 169 13.31 -21.13 -7.91
CA ASP A 169 14.50 -20.77 -7.11
C ASP A 169 14.14 -20.52 -5.63
N ALA A 170 13.00 -19.87 -5.36
CA ALA A 170 12.51 -19.68 -4.01
C ALA A 170 12.16 -21.00 -3.32
N VAL A 171 11.49 -21.93 -4.03
CA VAL A 171 11.16 -23.26 -3.51
C VAL A 171 12.42 -24.07 -3.22
N ASP A 172 13.41 -24.04 -4.10
CA ASP A 172 14.70 -24.75 -3.93
C ASP A 172 15.46 -24.24 -2.68
N GLU A 173 15.34 -22.94 -2.37
CA GLU A 173 15.88 -22.35 -1.13
C GLU A 173 14.97 -22.55 0.09
N GLY A 174 13.93 -23.33 -0.07
CA GLY A 174 13.01 -23.75 1.00
C GLY A 174 11.92 -22.75 1.35
N TRP A 175 11.68 -21.72 0.51
CA TRP A 175 10.56 -20.81 0.69
C TRP A 175 9.24 -21.45 0.26
N SER A 176 8.17 -21.12 0.96
CA SER A 176 6.80 -21.50 0.64
C SER A 176 6.04 -20.27 0.15
N MET A 177 5.80 -20.17 -1.15
CA MET A 177 5.24 -18.98 -1.77
C MET A 177 3.71 -19.02 -1.84
N VAL A 178 3.09 -17.88 -1.63
CA VAL A 178 1.67 -17.58 -1.89
C VAL A 178 1.62 -16.51 -2.97
N TYR A 179 1.16 -16.87 -4.16
CA TYR A 179 0.94 -15.90 -5.22
C TYR A 179 -0.48 -15.36 -5.14
N PHE A 180 -0.64 -14.05 -5.36
CA PHE A 180 -1.95 -13.40 -5.41
C PHE A 180 -2.05 -12.44 -6.59
N THR A 181 -3.25 -12.24 -7.09
CA THR A 181 -3.58 -11.48 -8.31
C THR A 181 -4.52 -10.32 -8.00
N GLY A 182 -4.90 -9.52 -9.02
CA GLY A 182 -5.91 -8.49 -8.91
C GLY A 182 -7.28 -9.04 -8.45
N ASP A 183 -7.63 -10.25 -8.88
CA ASP A 183 -8.88 -10.91 -8.49
C ASP A 183 -8.91 -11.26 -6.99
N ASP A 184 -7.76 -11.67 -6.44
CA ASP A 184 -7.62 -11.98 -5.01
C ASP A 184 -7.87 -10.75 -4.11
N LEU A 185 -7.69 -9.52 -4.60
CA LEU A 185 -7.98 -8.31 -3.83
C LEU A 185 -9.47 -8.15 -3.50
N HIS A 186 -10.34 -8.81 -4.27
CA HIS A 186 -11.78 -8.89 -4.00
C HIS A 186 -12.14 -10.02 -3.02
N ASN A 187 -11.16 -10.87 -2.64
CA ASN A 187 -11.36 -11.99 -1.72
C ASN A 187 -10.17 -12.16 -0.76
N LEU A 188 -9.82 -11.08 -0.06
CA LEU A 188 -8.73 -11.07 0.93
C LEU A 188 -8.80 -12.20 1.98
N PRO A 189 -9.99 -12.63 2.47
CA PRO A 189 -10.09 -13.78 3.36
C PRO A 189 -9.46 -15.06 2.79
N ASP A 190 -9.45 -15.26 1.48
CA ASP A 190 -8.79 -16.40 0.86
C ASP A 190 -7.26 -16.28 0.90
N VAL A 191 -6.74 -15.09 0.63
CA VAL A 191 -5.29 -14.81 0.76
C VAL A 191 -4.82 -15.07 2.19
N LEU A 192 -5.58 -14.60 3.19
CA LEU A 192 -5.28 -14.82 4.61
C LEU A 192 -5.28 -16.32 4.94
N ARG A 193 -6.30 -17.10 4.54
CA ARG A 193 -6.37 -18.55 4.78
C ARG A 193 -5.21 -19.29 4.12
N ARG A 194 -4.82 -18.94 2.89
CA ARG A 194 -3.67 -19.54 2.19
C ARG A 194 -2.38 -19.25 2.93
N THR A 195 -2.20 -18.00 3.39
CA THR A 195 -1.04 -17.58 4.17
C THR A 195 -0.97 -18.29 5.50
N GLU A 196 -2.08 -18.33 6.26
CA GLU A 196 -2.17 -19.06 7.54
C GLU A 196 -1.77 -20.54 7.38
N ARG A 197 -2.32 -21.22 6.36
CA ARG A 197 -1.98 -22.62 6.09
C ARG A 197 -0.49 -22.82 5.87
N ARG A 198 0.16 -21.91 5.14
CA ARG A 198 1.62 -21.96 4.92
C ARG A 198 2.39 -21.74 6.21
N LEU A 199 2.01 -20.74 7.00
CA LEU A 199 2.63 -20.43 8.27
C LEU A 199 2.50 -21.61 9.26
N ARG A 200 1.30 -22.20 9.40
CA ARG A 200 1.08 -23.40 10.25
C ARG A 200 1.90 -24.59 9.78
N GLY A 201 1.98 -24.83 8.48
CA GLY A 201 2.84 -25.87 7.89
C GLY A 201 4.34 -25.64 8.14
N ARG A 202 4.73 -24.45 8.59
CA ARG A 202 6.11 -24.06 8.93
C ARG A 202 6.31 -23.82 10.44
N GLY A 203 5.38 -24.28 11.26
CA GLY A 203 5.50 -24.28 12.72
C GLY A 203 4.95 -23.05 13.44
N TRP A 204 4.19 -22.20 12.76
CA TRP A 204 3.42 -21.17 13.47
C TRP A 204 2.20 -21.79 14.16
N THR A 205 2.04 -21.53 15.45
CA THR A 205 1.02 -22.16 16.31
C THR A 205 -0.20 -21.29 16.56
N GLY A 206 -0.22 -20.06 16.01
CA GLY A 206 -1.26 -19.08 16.28
C GLY A 206 -0.76 -17.92 17.14
N PRO A 207 -1.61 -16.89 17.34
CA PRO A 207 -1.30 -15.82 18.28
C PRO A 207 -1.10 -16.42 19.69
N GLY A 208 -0.06 -15.94 20.40
CA GLY A 208 0.26 -16.35 21.76
C GLY A 208 -0.66 -15.70 22.78
#